data_dc85760c89685761b4e919ea3e311173
#
_entry.id   dc85760c89685761b4e919ea3e311173
#
_cell.length_a   1.000
_cell.length_b   1.000
_cell.length_c   1.000
_cell.angle_alpha   90.00
_cell.angle_beta   90.00
_cell.angle_gamma   90.00
#
_symmetry.space_group_name_H-M   'P 1'
#
loop_
_entity.id
_entity.type
_entity.pdbx_description
1 polymer ?
#
loop_
_entity_poly.entity_id
_entity_poly.type
_entity_poly.pdbx_seq_one_letter_code
_entity_poly.pdbx_strand_id
1 'polypeptide(L)'
;MLSDAMQTLAGRDADMTAEATGATSQRRVASCPVRERPRISWMRGDAPPRISFGRLRSRALGQAPPHRRREPGMIYAGVDIAKTDHVIGAVDERGAEMCRPMPFKNTEAGLERAVAWLEGLAGSPSDVVVGMEATGHYWMACYSFLVARGYSVAVINPMQVKAVRKLKKLDKVKNDRIDAWLIAETLRIGQYDETRLATDEVASLRSLSRYLQSLRGMAAELKTQCVCLMDAHFPEYAGIFSDMFGAGSRAVLSKSPLPFELARRRADSLARDIAEASRRGGKSAGYAARIKAAARSSIGVRLGQEAASFQVKSLIRQIEFADSECAKVEARVRALLDEVEPLVLTIPGVSYATGAQIVSEIGDVSRFRNASALVSYAGLNSSVSQSGQFDSGGGPITKHGSPYLRRALWLAANRARQYDPGLRAFYDKKRAEGKPHRVAVTAVARKLCHIVFAVMRDQVPYDPGRE
;
A
#
# COMPACT_ATOMS: atom_id res chain seq x y z
N MET A 1 39.65 10.52 -5.84
CA MET A 1 39.51 9.30 -5.04
C MET A 1 38.40 8.44 -5.62
N LEU A 2 38.66 7.83 -6.77
CA LEU A 2 37.79 6.85 -7.49
C LEU A 2 38.72 5.99 -8.36
N SER A 3 39.72 5.33 -7.74
CA SER A 3 40.73 4.56 -8.45
C SER A 3 41.08 3.20 -7.83
N ASP A 4 40.44 2.73 -6.75
CA ASP A 4 40.86 1.53 -6.03
C ASP A 4 39.80 0.41 -5.85
N ALA A 5 38.76 0.38 -6.70
CA ALA A 5 37.71 -0.65 -6.63
C ALA A 5 37.58 -1.53 -7.88
N MET A 6 38.59 -1.58 -8.76
CA MET A 6 38.54 -2.33 -10.02
C MET A 6 39.68 -3.35 -10.23
N GLN A 7 40.31 -3.86 -9.17
CA GLN A 7 41.43 -4.82 -9.29
C GLN A 7 41.31 -6.08 -8.43
N THR A 8 40.11 -6.67 -8.27
CA THR A 8 40.04 -7.97 -7.56
C THR A 8 38.96 -8.91 -8.14
N LEU A 9 38.89 -9.06 -9.44
CA LEU A 9 38.11 -10.14 -10.10
C LEU A 9 38.70 -10.48 -11.48
N ALA A 10 39.96 -10.91 -11.50
CA ALA A 10 40.54 -11.57 -12.65
C ALA A 10 41.55 -12.60 -12.15
N GLY A 11 41.18 -13.85 -12.10
CA GLY A 11 42.11 -14.92 -11.83
C GLY A 11 41.46 -16.14 -11.15
N ARG A 12 40.84 -16.99 -11.97
CA ARG A 12 40.73 -18.46 -11.75
C ARG A 12 39.84 -19.07 -12.85
N ASP A 13 40.43 -19.21 -14.03
CA ASP A 13 40.04 -20.23 -15.01
C ASP A 13 41.32 -20.87 -15.52
N ALA A 14 41.58 -22.08 -15.14
CA ALA A 14 42.37 -23.06 -15.86
C ALA A 14 42.22 -24.43 -15.21
N ASP A 15 41.98 -25.39 -16.09
CA ASP A 15 42.16 -26.85 -15.94
C ASP A 15 40.98 -27.64 -15.34
N MET A 16 40.29 -28.29 -16.25
CA MET A 16 40.29 -29.78 -16.42
C MET A 16 39.50 -30.22 -17.66
N THR A 17 40.24 -30.60 -18.70
CA THR A 17 39.78 -31.46 -19.77
C THR A 17 40.11 -32.93 -19.43
N ALA A 18 39.22 -33.84 -19.77
CA ALA A 18 39.33 -35.24 -20.17
C ALA A 18 38.28 -36.09 -19.42
N GLU A 19 37.54 -36.86 -20.02
CA GLU A 19 37.43 -37.86 -20.99
C GLU A 19 36.05 -38.54 -20.96
N ALA A 20 35.49 -38.73 -22.13
CA ALA A 20 34.25 -39.47 -22.34
C ALA A 20 34.50 -40.98 -22.28
N THR A 21 33.55 -41.76 -21.83
CA THR A 21 33.16 -43.02 -22.47
C THR A 21 31.76 -43.44 -22.00
N GLY A 22 31.00 -43.92 -22.94
CA GLY A 22 29.57 -44.20 -22.88
C GLY A 22 29.17 -45.42 -22.05
N ALA A 23 27.92 -45.36 -21.65
CA ALA A 23 27.08 -46.52 -21.45
C ALA A 23 25.61 -46.11 -21.52
N THR A 24 24.96 -46.47 -22.61
CA THR A 24 23.51 -46.50 -22.79
C THR A 24 22.86 -47.42 -21.76
N SER A 25 22.05 -46.88 -20.88
CA SER A 25 21.12 -47.68 -20.08
C SER A 25 19.73 -47.03 -20.14
N GLN A 26 18.88 -47.64 -20.96
CA GLN A 26 17.44 -47.39 -20.96
C GLN A 26 16.87 -47.74 -19.59
N ARG A 27 16.45 -46.75 -18.83
CA ARG A 27 15.53 -46.95 -17.71
C ARG A 27 14.17 -46.41 -18.09
N ARG A 28 13.20 -47.35 -18.17
CA ARG A 28 11.77 -47.13 -18.31
C ARG A 28 11.32 -46.14 -17.23
N VAL A 29 10.72 -45.03 -17.67
CA VAL A 29 9.97 -44.12 -16.80
C VAL A 29 8.65 -44.81 -16.49
N ALA A 30 8.48 -45.20 -15.23
CA ALA A 30 7.20 -45.65 -14.69
C ALA A 30 6.27 -44.43 -14.56
N SER A 31 5.16 -44.51 -15.28
CA SER A 31 4.06 -43.55 -15.19
C SER A 31 3.43 -43.58 -13.78
N CYS A 32 3.55 -42.51 -13.05
CA CYS A 32 2.83 -42.28 -11.80
C CYS A 32 1.36 -41.92 -12.13
N PRO A 33 0.36 -42.56 -11.50
CA PRO A 33 -1.04 -42.25 -11.78
C PRO A 33 -1.40 -40.87 -11.28
N VAL A 34 -1.88 -40.03 -12.19
CA VAL A 34 -2.49 -38.73 -11.88
C VAL A 34 -3.73 -38.98 -11.02
N ARG A 35 -3.67 -38.65 -9.74
CA ARG A 35 -4.86 -38.55 -8.89
C ARG A 35 -5.72 -37.40 -9.40
N GLU A 36 -6.88 -37.73 -9.91
CA GLU A 36 -7.94 -36.78 -10.27
C GLU A 36 -8.28 -35.91 -9.05
N ARG A 37 -8.15 -34.61 -9.21
CA ARG A 37 -8.69 -33.63 -8.26
C ARG A 37 -10.22 -33.67 -8.41
N PRO A 38 -10.98 -33.67 -7.31
CA PRO A 38 -12.44 -33.59 -7.38
C PRO A 38 -12.84 -32.28 -8.08
N ARG A 39 -13.62 -32.39 -9.15
CA ARG A 39 -14.31 -31.28 -9.80
C ARG A 39 -15.29 -30.70 -8.78
N ILE A 40 -15.02 -29.51 -8.27
CA ILE A 40 -16.02 -28.73 -7.54
C ILE A 40 -17.01 -28.23 -8.59
N SER A 41 -18.13 -28.90 -8.68
CA SER A 41 -19.30 -28.52 -9.46
C SER A 41 -19.92 -27.29 -8.78
N TRP A 42 -19.82 -26.15 -9.43
CA TRP A 42 -20.65 -24.99 -9.10
C TRP A 42 -22.07 -25.28 -9.62
N MET A 43 -22.87 -25.96 -8.81
CA MET A 43 -24.29 -26.05 -9.06
C MET A 43 -24.95 -24.69 -8.86
N ARG A 44 -25.83 -24.40 -9.80
CA ARG A 44 -26.68 -23.23 -9.94
C ARG A 44 -27.54 -22.99 -8.71
N GLY A 45 -27.72 -21.73 -8.39
CA GLY A 45 -28.94 -21.21 -7.79
C GLY A 45 -28.95 -21.26 -6.26
N ASP A 46 -28.44 -20.18 -5.70
CA ASP A 46 -29.12 -19.37 -4.70
C ASP A 46 -28.24 -18.16 -4.49
N ALA A 47 -28.75 -16.98 -4.78
CA ALA A 47 -28.08 -15.75 -4.46
C ALA A 47 -27.82 -15.77 -2.94
N PRO A 48 -26.57 -15.49 -2.48
CA PRO A 48 -26.33 -15.37 -1.06
C PRO A 48 -27.31 -14.33 -0.51
N PRO A 49 -27.84 -14.53 0.72
CA PRO A 49 -28.76 -13.60 1.32
C PRO A 49 -28.07 -12.22 1.30
N ARG A 50 -28.77 -11.22 0.75
CA ARG A 50 -28.37 -9.82 0.84
C ARG A 50 -28.19 -9.52 2.32
N ILE A 51 -26.93 -9.48 2.78
CA ILE A 51 -26.61 -8.94 4.07
C ILE A 51 -26.85 -7.44 3.89
N SER A 52 -28.11 -7.03 4.11
CA SER A 52 -28.37 -5.64 4.37
C SER A 52 -27.48 -5.30 5.57
N PHE A 53 -26.62 -4.30 5.43
CA PHE A 53 -26.10 -3.56 6.58
C PHE A 53 -27.31 -2.91 7.25
N GLY A 54 -28.18 -3.78 7.80
CA GLY A 54 -29.27 -3.40 8.66
C GLY A 54 -28.63 -2.67 9.80
N ARG A 55 -28.88 -1.35 9.80
CA ARG A 55 -28.75 -0.47 10.97
C ARG A 55 -27.96 -1.14 12.07
N LEU A 56 -26.64 -0.94 12.08
CA LEU A 56 -25.92 -0.94 13.33
C LEU A 56 -26.64 0.10 14.19
N ARG A 57 -27.76 -0.34 14.83
CA ARG A 57 -28.42 0.44 15.84
C ARG A 57 -27.30 0.91 16.74
N SER A 58 -27.12 2.21 16.80
CA SER A 58 -26.39 2.91 17.82
C SER A 58 -26.78 2.33 19.18
N ARG A 59 -26.12 1.25 19.58
CA ARG A 59 -25.99 1.02 20.99
C ARG A 59 -25.15 2.20 21.49
N ALA A 60 -25.83 3.04 22.22
CA ALA A 60 -25.38 4.16 22.99
C ALA A 60 -23.96 4.61 22.64
N LEU A 61 -23.83 5.85 22.18
CA LEU A 61 -22.58 6.63 22.25
C LEU A 61 -22.09 6.58 23.72
N GLY A 62 -21.63 5.40 24.13
CA GLY A 62 -20.84 5.23 25.32
C GLY A 62 -19.58 6.04 25.09
N GLN A 63 -19.34 6.95 25.98
CA GLN A 63 -18.08 7.67 26.16
C GLN A 63 -16.93 6.78 25.75
N ALA A 64 -15.92 7.34 25.05
CA ALA A 64 -14.66 6.64 24.79
C ALA A 64 -14.30 5.86 26.04
N PRO A 65 -14.02 4.54 25.96
CA PRO A 65 -13.76 3.78 27.17
C PRO A 65 -12.69 4.56 27.93
N PRO A 66 -12.92 4.89 29.21
CA PRO A 66 -11.88 5.50 30.02
C PRO A 66 -10.69 4.55 29.90
N HIS A 67 -9.47 5.09 29.76
CA HIS A 67 -8.24 4.32 29.90
C HIS A 67 -8.53 3.20 30.89
N ARG A 68 -8.57 1.91 30.40
CA ARG A 68 -9.00 0.80 31.28
C ARG A 68 -8.26 0.98 32.59
N ARG A 69 -9.00 1.28 33.66
CA ARG A 69 -8.42 1.35 35.00
C ARG A 69 -7.73 0.02 35.21
N ARG A 70 -6.54 0.05 35.78
CA ARG A 70 -5.81 -1.15 36.21
C ARG A 70 -6.78 -2.01 36.99
N GLU A 71 -7.26 -3.07 36.36
CA GLU A 71 -8.14 -4.01 37.05
C GLU A 71 -7.26 -4.92 37.90
N PRO A 72 -7.56 -5.12 39.18
CA PRO A 72 -6.79 -6.01 40.03
C PRO A 72 -6.75 -7.41 39.42
N GLY A 73 -5.56 -8.01 39.34
CA GLY A 73 -5.35 -9.37 38.81
C GLY A 73 -5.15 -9.45 37.28
N MET A 74 -5.13 -8.33 36.54
CA MET A 74 -4.89 -8.36 35.09
C MET A 74 -3.44 -8.66 34.76
N ILE A 75 -3.25 -9.58 33.84
CA ILE A 75 -1.93 -9.98 33.29
C ILE A 75 -1.72 -9.30 31.96
N TYR A 76 -0.50 -8.79 31.74
CA TYR A 76 -0.09 -8.16 30.49
C TYR A 76 0.99 -9.02 29.85
N ALA A 77 0.67 -9.66 28.73
CA ALA A 77 1.59 -10.46 27.98
C ALA A 77 2.10 -9.72 26.74
N GLY A 78 3.39 -9.73 26.51
CA GLY A 78 4.02 -9.15 25.33
C GLY A 78 4.62 -10.22 24.43
N VAL A 79 4.35 -10.15 23.13
CA VAL A 79 4.91 -11.05 22.14
C VAL A 79 5.84 -10.27 21.22
N ASP A 80 7.12 -10.59 21.27
CA ASP A 80 8.07 -10.15 20.26
C ASP A 80 7.96 -11.03 19.03
N ILE A 81 7.59 -10.41 17.91
CA ILE A 81 7.23 -11.08 16.65
C ILE A 81 8.44 -11.15 15.73
N ALA A 82 8.80 -12.36 15.30
CA ALA A 82 9.78 -12.60 14.25
C ALA A 82 9.22 -13.54 13.16
N LYS A 83 9.99 -13.82 12.13
CA LYS A 83 9.55 -14.66 11.01
C LYS A 83 9.26 -16.11 11.42
N THR A 84 10.13 -16.69 12.21
CA THR A 84 10.12 -18.13 12.55
C THR A 84 9.89 -18.40 14.03
N ASP A 85 10.49 -17.62 14.90
CA ASP A 85 10.48 -17.84 16.34
C ASP A 85 10.05 -16.55 17.04
N HIS A 86 8.96 -16.63 17.79
CA HIS A 86 8.45 -15.55 18.63
C HIS A 86 8.89 -15.75 20.07
N VAL A 87 8.89 -14.68 20.86
CA VAL A 87 9.12 -14.76 22.30
C VAL A 87 7.95 -14.10 23.03
N ILE A 88 7.35 -14.80 24.00
CA ILE A 88 6.29 -14.29 24.86
C ILE A 88 6.80 -14.12 26.29
N GLY A 89 6.48 -12.98 26.90
CA GLY A 89 6.72 -12.68 28.30
C GLY A 89 5.51 -12.04 28.93
N ALA A 90 5.37 -12.12 30.24
CA ALA A 90 4.23 -11.54 30.95
C ALA A 90 4.65 -10.80 32.22
N VAL A 91 3.92 -9.73 32.53
CA VAL A 91 4.04 -8.97 33.76
C VAL A 91 2.68 -8.87 34.46
N ASP A 92 2.71 -8.78 35.77
CA ASP A 92 1.53 -8.49 36.56
C ASP A 92 1.12 -6.99 36.51
N GLU A 93 0.06 -6.65 37.24
CA GLU A 93 -0.42 -5.27 37.34
C GLU A 93 0.61 -4.28 37.95
N ARG A 94 1.59 -4.79 38.69
CA ARG A 94 2.66 -3.99 39.32
C ARG A 94 3.88 -3.87 38.43
N GLY A 95 3.97 -4.68 37.34
CA GLY A 95 5.08 -4.73 36.41
C GLY A 95 6.17 -5.74 36.83
N ALA A 96 5.87 -6.63 37.76
CA ALA A 96 6.75 -7.73 38.10
C ALA A 96 6.66 -8.83 37.03
N GLU A 97 7.80 -9.37 36.61
CA GLU A 97 7.87 -10.47 35.67
C GLU A 97 7.28 -11.73 36.31
N MET A 98 6.25 -12.32 35.71
CA MET A 98 5.53 -13.45 36.29
C MET A 98 6.25 -14.77 36.12
N CYS A 99 6.94 -14.94 35.01
CA CYS A 99 7.73 -16.12 34.71
C CYS A 99 8.78 -15.84 33.62
N ARG A 100 9.68 -16.77 33.41
CA ARG A 100 10.71 -16.66 32.37
C ARG A 100 10.07 -16.61 31.00
N PRO A 101 10.39 -15.62 30.12
CA PRO A 101 9.89 -15.55 28.76
C PRO A 101 10.14 -16.83 27.97
N MET A 102 9.13 -17.24 27.20
CA MET A 102 9.12 -18.51 26.47
C MET A 102 9.23 -18.27 24.97
N PRO A 103 10.23 -18.89 24.29
CA PRO A 103 10.28 -18.90 22.83
C PRO A 103 9.27 -19.91 22.27
N PHE A 104 8.61 -19.57 21.16
CA PHE A 104 7.72 -20.46 20.42
C PHE A 104 7.80 -20.21 18.92
N LYS A 105 7.55 -21.25 18.12
CA LYS A 105 7.60 -21.15 16.66
C LYS A 105 6.32 -20.55 16.07
N ASN A 106 6.46 -19.87 14.95
CA ASN A 106 5.33 -19.36 14.15
C ASN A 106 4.67 -20.51 13.37
N THR A 107 4.13 -21.48 14.10
CA THR A 107 3.42 -22.67 13.63
C THR A 107 2.24 -22.93 14.55
N GLU A 108 1.23 -23.68 14.08
CA GLU A 108 0.07 -24.04 14.89
C GLU A 108 0.48 -24.64 16.25
N ALA A 109 1.36 -25.64 16.25
CA ALA A 109 1.87 -26.25 17.49
C ALA A 109 2.63 -25.26 18.39
N GLY A 110 3.32 -24.28 17.80
CA GLY A 110 3.99 -23.23 18.57
C GLY A 110 2.99 -22.26 19.20
N LEU A 111 1.95 -21.88 18.47
CA LEU A 111 0.87 -21.01 18.95
C LEU A 111 0.05 -21.70 20.03
N GLU A 112 -0.25 -23.01 19.91
CA GLU A 112 -0.88 -23.81 20.97
C GLU A 112 -0.04 -23.83 22.24
N ARG A 113 1.28 -23.95 22.12
CA ARG A 113 2.17 -23.85 23.29
C ARG A 113 2.11 -22.47 23.94
N ALA A 114 1.97 -21.40 23.17
CA ALA A 114 1.83 -20.05 23.71
C ALA A 114 0.48 -19.90 24.45
N VAL A 115 -0.59 -20.48 23.93
CA VAL A 115 -1.91 -20.51 24.60
C VAL A 115 -1.81 -21.30 25.90
N ALA A 116 -1.29 -22.51 25.90
CA ALA A 116 -1.12 -23.33 27.11
C ALA A 116 -0.25 -22.62 28.17
N TRP A 117 0.75 -21.87 27.73
CA TRP A 117 1.57 -21.07 28.62
C TRP A 117 0.78 -19.90 29.26
N LEU A 118 -0.09 -19.22 28.50
CA LEU A 118 -0.98 -18.17 29.01
C LEU A 118 -2.03 -18.74 29.97
N GLU A 119 -2.64 -19.88 29.65
CA GLU A 119 -3.58 -20.60 30.50
C GLU A 119 -2.96 -21.03 31.83
N GLY A 120 -1.67 -21.36 31.85
CA GLY A 120 -0.92 -21.64 33.07
C GLY A 120 -0.70 -20.42 33.96
N LEU A 121 -0.86 -19.20 33.45
CA LEU A 121 -0.70 -17.94 34.19
C LEU A 121 -2.02 -17.34 34.66
N ALA A 122 -3.11 -17.58 33.94
CA ALA A 122 -4.41 -16.94 34.16
C ALA A 122 -5.53 -17.98 34.19
N GLY A 123 -6.57 -17.71 34.98
CA GLY A 123 -7.76 -18.58 35.05
C GLY A 123 -8.68 -18.44 33.83
N SER A 124 -8.58 -17.35 33.09
CA SER A 124 -9.42 -17.06 31.92
C SER A 124 -8.67 -16.20 30.90
N PRO A 125 -8.95 -16.36 29.58
CA PRO A 125 -8.46 -15.44 28.57
C PRO A 125 -8.83 -13.96 28.81
N SER A 126 -9.91 -13.69 29.52
CA SER A 126 -10.34 -12.33 29.91
C SER A 126 -9.42 -11.63 30.88
N ASP A 127 -8.62 -12.40 31.63
CA ASP A 127 -7.67 -11.89 32.65
C ASP A 127 -6.34 -11.49 32.03
N VAL A 128 -6.17 -11.72 30.71
CA VAL A 128 -4.94 -11.44 29.97
C VAL A 128 -5.17 -10.47 28.85
N VAL A 129 -4.34 -9.45 28.73
CA VAL A 129 -4.18 -8.63 27.53
C VAL A 129 -2.87 -8.98 26.87
N VAL A 130 -2.93 -9.41 25.60
CA VAL A 130 -1.75 -9.76 24.82
C VAL A 130 -1.39 -8.60 23.88
N GLY A 131 -0.14 -8.14 23.93
CA GLY A 131 0.38 -7.14 23.00
C GLY A 131 1.40 -7.73 22.05
N MET A 132 1.46 -7.16 20.86
CA MET A 132 2.50 -7.46 19.88
C MET A 132 2.87 -6.24 19.08
N GLU A 133 4.13 -6.12 18.66
CA GLU A 133 4.56 -5.02 17.81
C GLU A 133 4.17 -5.27 16.35
N ALA A 134 3.71 -4.21 15.66
CA ALA A 134 3.36 -4.25 14.23
C ALA A 134 4.60 -4.37 13.32
N THR A 135 5.45 -5.38 13.55
CA THR A 135 6.65 -5.61 12.75
C THR A 135 6.31 -6.42 11.50
N GLY A 136 6.33 -5.77 10.34
CA GLY A 136 5.99 -6.40 9.05
C GLY A 136 4.57 -6.98 9.03
N HIS A 137 4.44 -8.23 8.58
CA HIS A 137 3.16 -8.95 8.48
C HIS A 137 3.09 -10.22 9.36
N TYR A 138 4.18 -10.57 10.01
CA TYR A 138 4.29 -11.84 10.76
C TYR A 138 3.38 -11.92 12.00
N TRP A 139 2.95 -10.77 12.53
CA TRP A 139 2.03 -10.70 13.67
C TRP A 139 0.61 -11.17 13.35
N MET A 140 0.20 -11.12 12.07
CA MET A 140 -1.19 -11.33 11.68
C MET A 140 -1.71 -12.73 12.01
N ALA A 141 -0.90 -13.77 11.78
CA ALA A 141 -1.25 -15.15 12.08
C ALA A 141 -1.41 -15.36 13.61
N CYS A 142 -0.43 -14.89 14.39
CA CYS A 142 -0.46 -14.96 15.85
C CYS A 142 -1.66 -14.19 16.42
N TYR A 143 -1.93 -12.98 15.91
CA TYR A 143 -3.09 -12.18 16.28
C TYR A 143 -4.40 -12.93 16.05
N SER A 144 -4.64 -13.41 14.82
CA SER A 144 -5.88 -14.11 14.46
C SER A 144 -6.08 -15.37 15.30
N PHE A 145 -5.01 -16.09 15.59
CA PHE A 145 -5.05 -17.31 16.39
C PHE A 145 -5.45 -17.04 17.84
N LEU A 146 -4.86 -16.01 18.46
CA LEU A 146 -5.16 -15.64 19.85
C LEU A 146 -6.55 -15.04 20.00
N VAL A 147 -6.99 -14.19 19.05
CA VAL A 147 -8.36 -13.64 19.06
C VAL A 147 -9.40 -14.74 18.91
N ALA A 148 -9.16 -15.74 18.05
CA ALA A 148 -10.07 -16.90 17.90
C ALA A 148 -10.18 -17.74 19.20
N ARG A 149 -9.21 -17.63 20.10
CA ARG A 149 -9.20 -18.26 21.44
C ARG A 149 -9.76 -17.38 22.55
N GLY A 150 -10.30 -16.19 22.23
CA GLY A 150 -10.94 -15.28 23.17
C GLY A 150 -10.00 -14.33 23.89
N TYR A 151 -8.73 -14.27 23.55
CA TYR A 151 -7.80 -13.30 24.12
C TYR A 151 -8.06 -11.89 23.60
N SER A 152 -7.92 -10.89 24.47
CA SER A 152 -7.84 -9.48 24.08
C SER A 152 -6.43 -9.21 23.53
N VAL A 153 -6.32 -8.83 22.26
CA VAL A 153 -5.02 -8.63 21.59
C VAL A 153 -4.89 -7.19 21.09
N ALA A 154 -3.78 -6.54 21.45
CA ALA A 154 -3.43 -5.20 21.00
C ALA A 154 -2.17 -5.22 20.13
N VAL A 155 -2.24 -4.64 18.94
CA VAL A 155 -1.08 -4.41 18.07
C VAL A 155 -0.53 -3.02 18.35
N ILE A 156 0.67 -2.96 18.92
CA ILE A 156 1.28 -1.75 19.43
C ILE A 156 2.12 -1.09 18.34
N ASN A 157 2.05 0.24 18.26
CA ASN A 157 2.92 0.99 17.36
C ASN A 157 4.38 0.91 17.85
N PRO A 158 5.34 0.55 16.99
CA PRO A 158 6.78 0.52 17.32
C PRO A 158 7.30 1.79 17.98
N MET A 159 6.72 2.95 17.66
CA MET A 159 7.09 4.23 18.29
C MET A 159 6.75 4.27 19.80
N GLN A 160 5.66 3.60 20.22
CA GLN A 160 5.26 3.53 21.62
C GLN A 160 6.21 2.63 22.41
N VAL A 161 6.54 1.46 21.87
CA VAL A 161 7.53 0.56 22.48
C VAL A 161 8.90 1.24 22.61
N LYS A 162 9.32 1.98 21.55
CA LYS A 162 10.53 2.80 21.59
C LYS A 162 10.52 3.87 22.68
N ALA A 163 9.39 4.55 22.87
CA ALA A 163 9.23 5.56 23.92
C ALA A 163 9.37 4.95 25.32
N VAL A 164 8.75 3.78 25.56
CA VAL A 164 8.86 3.05 26.82
C VAL A 164 10.28 2.56 27.05
N ARG A 165 10.95 2.03 26.01
CA ARG A 165 12.36 1.62 26.08
C ARG A 165 13.24 2.78 26.55
N LYS A 166 13.05 3.96 25.99
CA LYS A 166 13.79 5.17 26.35
C LYS A 166 13.51 5.62 27.80
N LEU A 167 12.24 5.57 28.20
CA LEU A 167 11.82 5.87 29.58
C LEU A 167 12.50 4.95 30.60
N LYS A 168 12.64 3.66 30.26
CA LYS A 168 13.30 2.64 31.09
C LYS A 168 14.83 2.63 30.97
N LYS A 169 15.42 3.56 30.19
CA LYS A 169 16.88 3.66 29.94
C LYS A 169 17.53 2.38 29.35
N LEU A 170 16.76 1.68 28.52
CA LEU A 170 17.19 0.42 27.89
C LEU A 170 17.62 0.59 26.43
N ASP A 171 17.95 1.81 25.99
CA ASP A 171 18.26 2.13 24.58
C ASP A 171 19.41 1.31 23.99
N LYS A 172 20.36 0.85 24.82
CA LYS A 172 21.53 0.10 24.39
C LYS A 172 21.39 -1.42 24.56
N VAL A 173 20.29 -1.89 25.12
CA VAL A 173 20.06 -3.33 25.35
C VAL A 173 18.98 -3.81 24.41
N LYS A 174 19.33 -4.70 23.50
CA LYS A 174 18.41 -5.34 22.57
C LYS A 174 18.55 -6.86 22.69
N ASN A 175 17.44 -7.48 23.12
CA ASN A 175 17.33 -8.94 23.14
C ASN A 175 15.81 -9.25 23.19
N ASP A 176 15.39 -10.32 22.55
CA ASP A 176 13.98 -10.70 22.33
C ASP A 176 13.19 -10.83 23.65
N ARG A 177 13.86 -11.22 24.75
CA ARG A 177 13.24 -11.27 26.10
C ARG A 177 12.88 -9.87 26.62
N ILE A 178 13.79 -8.91 26.46
CA ILE A 178 13.57 -7.51 26.85
C ILE A 178 12.53 -6.89 25.94
N ASP A 179 12.52 -7.25 24.66
CA ASP A 179 11.56 -6.74 23.69
C ASP A 179 10.13 -7.22 24.02
N ALA A 180 9.94 -8.50 24.34
CA ALA A 180 8.67 -9.03 24.84
C ALA A 180 8.23 -8.36 26.15
N TRP A 181 9.16 -8.18 27.11
CA TRP A 181 8.88 -7.48 28.36
C TRP A 181 8.46 -6.01 28.12
N LEU A 182 9.14 -5.29 27.22
CA LEU A 182 8.81 -3.90 26.90
C LEU A 182 7.43 -3.79 26.25
N ILE A 183 7.02 -4.74 25.44
CA ILE A 183 5.67 -4.80 24.87
C ILE A 183 4.65 -5.00 26.00
N ALA A 184 4.87 -5.95 26.91
CA ALA A 184 4.01 -6.17 28.08
C ALA A 184 3.90 -4.93 28.96
N GLU A 185 5.02 -4.27 29.22
CA GLU A 185 5.07 -3.03 30.03
C GLU A 185 4.37 -1.86 29.32
N THR A 186 4.44 -1.77 27.98
CA THR A 186 3.71 -0.76 27.21
C THR A 186 2.20 -0.93 27.35
N LEU A 187 1.72 -2.19 27.37
CA LEU A 187 0.32 -2.50 27.66
C LEU A 187 -0.05 -2.07 29.09
N ARG A 188 0.73 -2.49 30.06
CA ARG A 188 0.47 -2.23 31.49
C ARG A 188 0.35 -0.75 31.83
N ILE A 189 1.19 0.10 31.21
CA ILE A 189 1.10 1.56 31.42
C ILE A 189 -0.06 2.22 30.64
N GLY A 190 -0.85 1.43 29.86
CA GLY A 190 -2.02 1.92 29.15
C GLY A 190 -1.72 2.73 27.90
N GLN A 191 -0.54 2.63 27.35
CA GLN A 191 -0.12 3.35 26.13
C GLN A 191 -0.39 2.53 24.86
N TYR A 192 -1.64 2.06 24.71
CA TYR A 192 -2.06 1.32 23.52
C TYR A 192 -3.54 1.57 23.20
N ASP A 193 -3.87 1.37 21.94
CA ASP A 193 -5.25 1.32 21.46
C ASP A 193 -5.60 -0.11 21.14
N GLU A 194 -6.80 -0.57 21.50
CA GLU A 194 -7.28 -1.89 21.11
C GLU A 194 -7.29 -2.01 19.58
N THR A 195 -6.66 -3.06 19.08
CA THR A 195 -6.67 -3.33 17.65
C THR A 195 -7.94 -4.08 17.30
N ARG A 196 -8.82 -3.42 16.57
CA ARG A 196 -9.96 -4.07 15.94
C ARG A 196 -9.55 -4.46 14.52
N LEU A 197 -9.64 -5.75 14.19
CA LEU A 197 -9.51 -6.17 12.81
C LEU A 197 -10.64 -5.53 12.00
N ALA A 198 -10.27 -5.07 10.83
CA ALA A 198 -11.25 -4.69 9.83
C ALA A 198 -12.06 -5.94 9.42
N THR A 199 -13.30 -5.77 8.98
CA THR A 199 -14.04 -6.87 8.33
C THR A 199 -13.28 -7.39 7.11
N ASP A 200 -13.59 -8.59 6.65
CA ASP A 200 -12.89 -9.19 5.50
C ASP A 200 -12.96 -8.30 4.26
N GLU A 201 -14.10 -7.67 4.02
CA GLU A 201 -14.31 -6.75 2.91
C GLU A 201 -13.38 -5.54 3.00
N VAL A 202 -13.28 -4.91 4.17
CA VAL A 202 -12.40 -3.75 4.40
C VAL A 202 -10.92 -4.15 4.33
N ALA A 203 -10.57 -5.33 4.83
CA ALA A 203 -9.22 -5.87 4.74
C ALA A 203 -8.83 -6.18 3.28
N SER A 204 -9.75 -6.79 2.53
CA SER A 204 -9.61 -7.06 1.09
C SER A 204 -9.48 -5.78 0.28
N LEU A 205 -10.35 -4.79 0.52
CA LEU A 205 -10.26 -3.45 -0.10
C LEU A 205 -8.92 -2.79 0.19
N ARG A 206 -8.42 -2.88 1.42
CA ARG A 206 -7.11 -2.31 1.80
C ARG A 206 -5.98 -2.97 1.05
N SER A 207 -5.98 -4.30 1.00
CA SER A 207 -4.96 -5.07 0.29
C SER A 207 -4.94 -4.73 -1.20
N LEU A 208 -6.10 -4.78 -1.87
CA LEU A 208 -6.22 -4.51 -3.30
C LEU A 208 -5.94 -3.04 -3.65
N SER A 209 -6.38 -2.09 -2.83
CA SER A 209 -6.11 -0.66 -3.07
C SER A 209 -4.62 -0.33 -2.96
N ARG A 210 -3.91 -0.94 -2.00
CA ARG A 210 -2.45 -0.79 -1.86
C ARG A 210 -1.72 -1.47 -3.01
N TYR A 211 -2.16 -2.66 -3.41
CA TYR A 211 -1.61 -3.37 -4.56
C TYR A 211 -1.80 -2.58 -5.87
N LEU A 212 -2.98 -2.02 -6.09
CA LEU A 212 -3.24 -1.13 -7.24
C LEU A 212 -2.29 0.08 -7.25
N GLN A 213 -2.04 0.67 -6.09
CA GLN A 213 -1.08 1.77 -6.00
C GLN A 213 0.34 1.34 -6.33
N SER A 214 0.77 0.15 -5.91
CA SER A 214 2.07 -0.43 -6.25
C SER A 214 2.20 -0.66 -7.75
N LEU A 215 1.19 -1.29 -8.39
CA LEU A 215 1.18 -1.51 -9.84
C LEU A 215 1.26 -0.20 -10.63
N ARG A 216 0.51 0.82 -10.22
CA ARG A 216 0.58 2.15 -10.85
C ARG A 216 1.95 2.82 -10.66
N GLY A 217 2.59 2.60 -9.52
CA GLY A 217 3.96 3.05 -9.27
C GLY A 217 4.96 2.39 -10.22
N MET A 218 4.91 1.06 -10.34
CA MET A 218 5.73 0.29 -11.29
C MET A 218 5.52 0.76 -12.74
N ALA A 219 4.26 0.93 -13.17
CA ALA A 219 3.97 1.44 -14.51
C ALA A 219 4.56 2.85 -14.75
N ALA A 220 4.54 3.71 -13.73
CA ALA A 220 5.11 5.05 -13.83
C ALA A 220 6.66 5.00 -13.96
N GLU A 221 7.32 4.11 -13.24
CA GLU A 221 8.77 3.89 -13.33
C GLU A 221 9.17 3.37 -14.71
N LEU A 222 8.44 2.37 -15.24
CA LEU A 222 8.66 1.85 -16.60
C LEU A 222 8.48 2.93 -17.68
N LYS A 223 7.45 3.78 -17.53
CA LYS A 223 7.22 4.93 -18.42
C LYS A 223 8.38 5.92 -18.35
N THR A 224 8.90 6.22 -17.16
CA THR A 224 10.04 7.11 -16.99
C THR A 224 11.29 6.55 -17.66
N GLN A 225 11.59 5.26 -17.49
CA GLN A 225 12.71 4.59 -18.17
C GLN A 225 12.56 4.66 -19.70
N CYS A 226 11.35 4.43 -20.22
CA CYS A 226 11.08 4.54 -21.65
C CYS A 226 11.31 5.96 -22.16
N VAL A 227 10.85 6.99 -21.43
CA VAL A 227 11.09 8.41 -21.79
C VAL A 227 12.58 8.71 -21.84
N CYS A 228 13.37 8.28 -20.85
CA CYS A 228 14.81 8.50 -20.84
C CYS A 228 15.52 7.89 -22.07
N LEU A 229 15.10 6.68 -22.50
CA LEU A 229 15.65 6.05 -23.71
C LEU A 229 15.23 6.82 -24.98
N MET A 230 13.99 7.25 -25.05
CA MET A 230 13.48 8.02 -26.18
C MET A 230 14.16 9.39 -26.28
N ASP A 231 14.35 10.09 -25.16
CA ASP A 231 15.05 11.38 -25.11
C ASP A 231 16.50 11.25 -25.60
N ALA A 232 17.18 10.15 -25.31
CA ALA A 232 18.53 9.90 -25.76
C ALA A 232 18.63 9.52 -27.27
N HIS A 233 17.72 8.66 -27.73
CA HIS A 233 17.83 8.04 -29.06
C HIS A 233 16.86 8.57 -30.12
N PHE A 234 15.79 9.27 -29.70
CA PHE A 234 14.81 9.90 -30.59
C PHE A 234 14.11 11.06 -29.90
N PRO A 235 14.82 12.16 -29.54
CA PRO A 235 14.27 13.29 -28.78
C PRO A 235 13.09 13.98 -29.50
N GLU A 236 13.09 13.97 -30.84
CA GLU A 236 12.03 14.59 -31.64
C GLU A 236 10.68 13.84 -31.57
N TYR A 237 10.66 12.62 -30.98
CA TYR A 237 9.42 11.87 -30.74
C TYR A 237 8.53 12.58 -29.71
N ALA A 238 9.14 13.33 -28.79
CA ALA A 238 8.41 14.15 -27.82
C ALA A 238 7.50 15.16 -28.54
N GLY A 239 6.23 15.19 -28.13
CA GLY A 239 5.24 16.12 -28.70
C GLY A 239 4.65 15.69 -30.06
N ILE A 240 5.05 14.58 -30.66
CA ILE A 240 4.35 14.01 -31.84
C ILE A 240 2.93 13.58 -31.44
N PHE A 241 2.80 12.87 -30.33
CA PHE A 241 1.52 12.52 -29.73
C PHE A 241 1.26 13.37 -28.48
N SER A 242 -0.01 13.63 -28.18
CA SER A 242 -0.38 14.28 -26.91
C SER A 242 -0.07 13.42 -25.68
N ASP A 243 -0.03 12.10 -25.86
CA ASP A 243 0.38 11.12 -24.87
C ASP A 243 1.31 10.10 -25.54
N MET A 244 2.57 10.07 -25.11
CA MET A 244 3.57 9.13 -25.60
C MET A 244 3.17 7.65 -25.34
N PHE A 245 2.37 7.40 -24.33
CA PHE A 245 1.90 6.06 -23.97
C PHE A 245 0.44 5.81 -24.37
N GLY A 246 -0.13 6.67 -25.20
CA GLY A 246 -1.44 6.44 -25.81
C GLY A 246 -1.41 5.31 -26.84
N ALA A 247 -2.56 4.73 -27.16
CA ALA A 247 -2.67 3.52 -27.98
C ALA A 247 -1.93 3.61 -29.33
N GLY A 248 -2.11 4.71 -30.08
CA GLY A 248 -1.44 4.91 -31.37
C GLY A 248 0.09 5.02 -31.27
N SER A 249 0.58 5.68 -30.23
CA SER A 249 2.03 5.75 -29.99
C SER A 249 2.61 4.41 -29.57
N ARG A 250 1.94 3.67 -28.66
CA ARG A 250 2.37 2.31 -28.27
C ARG A 250 2.46 1.36 -29.46
N ALA A 251 1.53 1.43 -30.41
CA ALA A 251 1.58 0.63 -31.63
C ALA A 251 2.83 0.89 -32.46
N VAL A 252 3.35 2.11 -32.46
CA VAL A 252 4.61 2.47 -33.10
C VAL A 252 5.80 1.98 -32.27
N LEU A 253 5.83 2.32 -30.99
CA LEU A 253 6.93 2.02 -30.06
C LEU A 253 7.16 0.51 -29.87
N SER A 254 6.09 -0.29 -29.90
CA SER A 254 6.18 -1.76 -29.79
C SER A 254 6.80 -2.42 -31.01
N LYS A 255 6.69 -1.81 -32.21
CA LYS A 255 7.16 -2.38 -33.46
C LYS A 255 8.46 -1.75 -33.94
N SER A 256 8.56 -0.43 -33.90
CA SER A 256 9.67 0.34 -34.50
C SER A 256 9.89 1.66 -33.73
N PRO A 257 10.49 1.64 -32.53
CA PRO A 257 10.59 2.82 -31.69
C PRO A 257 11.59 3.88 -32.18
N LEU A 258 12.65 3.48 -32.91
CA LEU A 258 13.78 4.36 -33.17
C LEU A 258 13.90 4.79 -34.64
N PRO A 259 14.60 5.91 -34.95
CA PRO A 259 14.72 6.48 -36.30
C PRO A 259 15.19 5.50 -37.36
N PHE A 260 16.18 4.63 -37.07
CA PHE A 260 16.74 3.69 -38.05
C PHE A 260 15.73 2.62 -38.50
N GLU A 261 14.80 2.23 -37.63
CA GLU A 261 13.73 1.29 -37.95
C GLU A 261 12.62 2.00 -38.72
N LEU A 262 12.24 3.21 -38.25
CA LEU A 262 11.17 4.02 -38.85
C LEU A 262 11.54 4.49 -40.26
N ALA A 263 12.83 4.76 -40.53
CA ALA A 263 13.31 5.12 -41.87
C ALA A 263 13.00 4.05 -42.90
N ARG A 264 13.07 2.78 -42.53
CA ARG A 264 12.82 1.60 -43.39
C ARG A 264 11.32 1.33 -43.61
N ARG A 265 10.45 1.81 -42.74
CA ARG A 265 8.98 1.58 -42.81
C ARG A 265 8.31 2.50 -43.81
N ARG A 266 7.28 1.99 -44.52
CA ARG A 266 6.40 2.81 -45.36
C ARG A 266 5.44 3.64 -44.50
N ALA A 267 5.16 4.87 -44.91
CA ALA A 267 4.26 5.77 -44.18
C ALA A 267 2.84 5.16 -44.05
N ASP A 268 2.35 4.51 -45.11
CA ASP A 268 1.01 3.86 -45.07
C ASP A 268 0.94 2.72 -44.05
N SER A 269 2.04 1.97 -43.86
CA SER A 269 2.12 0.91 -42.86
C SER A 269 2.10 1.48 -41.45
N LEU A 270 2.80 2.58 -41.20
CA LEU A 270 2.75 3.29 -39.91
C LEU A 270 1.36 3.87 -39.65
N ALA A 271 0.75 4.49 -40.66
CA ALA A 271 -0.61 5.04 -40.53
C ALA A 271 -1.64 3.96 -40.21
N ARG A 272 -1.50 2.76 -40.78
CA ARG A 272 -2.36 1.61 -40.51
C ARG A 272 -2.21 1.13 -39.09
N ASP A 273 -1.00 0.92 -38.58
CA ASP A 273 -0.76 0.50 -37.19
C ASP A 273 -1.38 1.51 -36.20
N ILE A 274 -1.22 2.80 -36.46
CA ILE A 274 -1.80 3.85 -35.62
C ILE A 274 -3.34 3.84 -35.68
N ALA A 275 -3.91 3.64 -36.87
CA ALA A 275 -5.35 3.61 -37.07
C ALA A 275 -6.01 2.40 -36.40
N GLU A 276 -5.42 1.21 -36.52
CA GLU A 276 -5.89 -0.03 -35.90
C GLU A 276 -5.89 0.05 -34.36
N ALA A 277 -4.85 0.68 -33.79
CA ALA A 277 -4.73 0.86 -32.34
C ALA A 277 -5.64 1.99 -31.79
N SER A 278 -6.03 2.95 -32.62
CA SER A 278 -6.73 4.17 -32.17
C SER A 278 -8.22 4.11 -32.55
N ARG A 279 -9.11 4.34 -31.58
CA ARG A 279 -10.56 4.46 -31.85
C ARG A 279 -10.94 5.63 -32.80
N ARG A 280 -10.01 6.57 -33.05
CA ARG A 280 -10.20 7.76 -33.90
C ARG A 280 -9.13 7.80 -35.00
N GLY A 281 -9.20 6.88 -35.96
CA GLY A 281 -8.19 6.69 -36.99
C GLY A 281 -7.93 7.86 -37.96
N GLY A 282 -8.82 8.89 -38.00
CA GLY A 282 -8.77 9.95 -39.00
C GLY A 282 -7.52 10.85 -39.04
N LYS A 283 -6.64 10.80 -38.02
CA LYS A 283 -5.40 11.58 -37.95
C LYS A 283 -4.13 10.72 -38.14
N SER A 284 -4.28 9.43 -38.40
CA SER A 284 -3.16 8.46 -38.43
C SER A 284 -2.12 8.78 -39.51
N ALA A 285 -2.53 9.20 -40.72
CA ALA A 285 -1.64 9.61 -41.79
C ALA A 285 -0.78 10.84 -41.40
N GLY A 286 -1.39 11.82 -40.71
CA GLY A 286 -0.67 13.01 -40.22
C GLY A 286 0.38 12.65 -39.16
N TYR A 287 0.07 11.72 -38.25
CA TYR A 287 1.05 11.22 -37.29
C TYR A 287 2.17 10.45 -37.99
N ALA A 288 1.85 9.56 -38.94
CA ALA A 288 2.85 8.82 -39.69
C ALA A 288 3.81 9.74 -40.45
N ALA A 289 3.28 10.79 -41.10
CA ALA A 289 4.11 11.80 -41.79
C ALA A 289 5.03 12.55 -40.83
N ARG A 290 4.54 12.98 -39.68
CA ARG A 290 5.34 13.66 -38.63
C ARG A 290 6.44 12.75 -38.09
N ILE A 291 6.14 11.48 -37.81
CA ILE A 291 7.12 10.48 -37.36
C ILE A 291 8.20 10.29 -38.41
N LYS A 292 7.85 10.14 -39.68
CA LYS A 292 8.81 9.96 -40.77
C LYS A 292 9.69 11.17 -40.96
N ALA A 293 9.14 12.38 -40.87
CA ALA A 293 9.91 13.61 -40.94
C ALA A 293 10.92 13.71 -39.78
N ALA A 294 10.46 13.53 -38.55
CA ALA A 294 11.30 13.54 -37.37
C ALA A 294 12.40 12.46 -37.41
N ALA A 295 12.08 11.22 -37.84
CA ALA A 295 13.07 10.15 -37.97
C ALA A 295 14.18 10.42 -38.99
N ARG A 296 13.92 11.19 -40.02
CA ARG A 296 14.91 11.60 -41.04
C ARG A 296 15.91 12.63 -40.54
N SER A 297 15.49 13.52 -39.69
CA SER A 297 16.27 14.65 -39.16
C SER A 297 16.69 14.47 -37.71
N SER A 298 16.55 13.26 -37.16
CA SER A 298 16.82 13.01 -35.75
C SER A 298 18.32 13.19 -35.42
N ILE A 299 18.55 13.92 -34.32
CA ILE A 299 19.85 14.10 -33.68
C ILE A 299 20.14 13.03 -32.62
N GLY A 300 19.23 12.06 -32.43
CA GLY A 300 19.36 11.02 -31.41
C GLY A 300 20.65 10.19 -31.56
N VAL A 301 21.14 9.72 -30.42
CA VAL A 301 22.36 8.90 -30.33
C VAL A 301 22.20 7.61 -31.11
N ARG A 302 23.15 7.32 -32.01
CA ARG A 302 23.14 6.09 -32.83
C ARG A 302 23.86 4.93 -32.17
N LEU A 303 24.79 5.22 -31.25
CA LEU A 303 25.52 4.18 -30.51
C LEU A 303 24.56 3.40 -29.65
N GLY A 304 24.57 2.05 -29.74
CA GLY A 304 23.71 1.21 -28.94
C GLY A 304 22.21 1.22 -29.33
N GLN A 305 21.83 1.77 -30.48
CA GLN A 305 20.43 1.92 -30.91
C GLN A 305 19.66 0.59 -31.01
N GLU A 306 20.30 -0.53 -31.32
CA GLU A 306 19.64 -1.84 -31.37
C GLU A 306 19.25 -2.31 -29.96
N ALA A 307 20.16 -2.14 -28.98
CA ALA A 307 19.87 -2.44 -27.60
C ALA A 307 18.78 -1.51 -27.03
N ALA A 308 18.83 -0.22 -27.35
CA ALA A 308 17.80 0.74 -26.96
C ALA A 308 16.43 0.40 -27.57
N SER A 309 16.38 0.03 -28.86
CA SER A 309 15.14 -0.44 -29.50
C SER A 309 14.55 -1.67 -28.79
N PHE A 310 15.39 -2.66 -28.48
CA PHE A 310 14.96 -3.84 -27.73
C PHE A 310 14.40 -3.45 -26.36
N GLN A 311 15.08 -2.56 -25.64
CA GLN A 311 14.64 -2.09 -24.31
C GLN A 311 13.30 -1.37 -24.40
N VAL A 312 13.13 -0.42 -25.33
CA VAL A 312 11.86 0.30 -25.52
C VAL A 312 10.71 -0.67 -25.80
N LYS A 313 10.91 -1.61 -26.75
CA LYS A 313 9.89 -2.64 -27.05
C LYS A 313 9.54 -3.50 -25.83
N SER A 314 10.53 -3.85 -25.03
CA SER A 314 10.35 -4.60 -23.79
C SER A 314 9.58 -3.79 -22.76
N LEU A 315 9.95 -2.52 -22.55
CA LEU A 315 9.26 -1.62 -21.63
C LEU A 315 7.81 -1.38 -22.03
N ILE A 316 7.51 -1.21 -23.31
CA ILE A 316 6.12 -1.09 -23.78
C ILE A 316 5.28 -2.31 -23.42
N ARG A 317 5.79 -3.54 -23.63
CA ARG A 317 5.09 -4.76 -23.21
C ARG A 317 4.86 -4.83 -21.70
N GLN A 318 5.85 -4.44 -20.91
CA GLN A 318 5.71 -4.40 -19.46
C GLN A 318 4.69 -3.36 -18.99
N ILE A 319 4.66 -2.18 -19.63
CA ILE A 319 3.67 -1.13 -19.37
C ILE A 319 2.25 -1.64 -19.71
N GLU A 320 2.07 -2.29 -20.85
CA GLU A 320 0.78 -2.87 -21.26
C GLU A 320 0.31 -3.96 -20.30
N PHE A 321 1.21 -4.82 -19.84
CA PHE A 321 0.91 -5.81 -18.82
C PHE A 321 0.48 -5.15 -17.50
N ALA A 322 1.26 -4.16 -17.01
CA ALA A 322 0.95 -3.46 -15.78
C ALA A 322 -0.40 -2.71 -15.85
N ASP A 323 -0.69 -2.04 -16.99
CA ASP A 323 -1.97 -1.36 -17.21
C ASP A 323 -3.14 -2.37 -17.25
N SER A 324 -2.96 -3.57 -17.83
CA SER A 324 -3.96 -4.65 -17.83
C SER A 324 -4.24 -5.16 -16.42
N GLU A 325 -3.20 -5.40 -15.63
CA GLU A 325 -3.37 -5.82 -14.23
C GLU A 325 -4.04 -4.73 -13.38
N CYS A 326 -3.67 -3.45 -13.60
CA CYS A 326 -4.39 -2.33 -12.95
C CYS A 326 -5.88 -2.37 -13.23
N ALA A 327 -6.28 -2.60 -14.49
CA ALA A 327 -7.70 -2.66 -14.89
C ALA A 327 -8.45 -3.82 -14.19
N LYS A 328 -7.81 -5.01 -14.06
CA LYS A 328 -8.39 -6.16 -13.36
C LYS A 328 -8.59 -5.87 -11.86
N VAL A 329 -7.57 -5.28 -11.22
CA VAL A 329 -7.64 -4.93 -9.79
C VAL A 329 -8.68 -3.83 -9.57
N GLU A 330 -8.76 -2.82 -10.46
CA GLU A 330 -9.78 -1.77 -10.40
C GLU A 330 -11.21 -2.32 -10.51
N ALA A 331 -11.44 -3.29 -11.39
CA ALA A 331 -12.74 -3.95 -11.51
C ALA A 331 -13.10 -4.70 -10.21
N ARG A 332 -12.12 -5.39 -9.58
CA ARG A 332 -12.35 -6.08 -8.31
C ARG A 332 -12.61 -5.12 -7.15
N VAL A 333 -11.83 -4.02 -7.08
CA VAL A 333 -12.04 -2.95 -6.09
C VAL A 333 -13.42 -2.32 -6.24
N ARG A 334 -13.87 -2.10 -7.49
CA ARG A 334 -15.21 -1.56 -7.75
C ARG A 334 -16.30 -2.51 -7.26
N ALA A 335 -16.22 -3.79 -7.59
CA ALA A 335 -17.19 -4.78 -7.14
C ALA A 335 -17.34 -4.83 -5.60
N LEU A 336 -16.21 -4.83 -4.88
CA LEU A 336 -16.22 -4.79 -3.41
C LEU A 336 -16.78 -3.47 -2.86
N LEU A 337 -16.56 -2.35 -3.53
CA LEU A 337 -17.13 -1.06 -3.12
C LEU A 337 -18.64 -0.99 -3.37
N ASP A 338 -19.11 -1.58 -4.45
CA ASP A 338 -20.53 -1.63 -4.77
C ASP A 338 -21.29 -2.49 -3.74
N GLU A 339 -20.63 -3.51 -3.14
CA GLU A 339 -21.19 -4.29 -2.01
C GLU A 339 -21.26 -3.49 -0.70
N VAL A 340 -20.29 -2.59 -0.46
CA VAL A 340 -20.18 -1.78 0.77
C VAL A 340 -21.00 -0.49 0.68
N GLU A 341 -21.27 0.01 -0.53
CA GLU A 341 -21.99 1.27 -0.83
C GLU A 341 -21.56 2.46 0.05
N PRO A 342 -20.27 2.79 0.11
CA PRO A 342 -19.78 3.77 1.07
C PRO A 342 -20.19 5.19 0.70
N LEU A 343 -20.83 5.89 1.63
CA LEU A 343 -21.31 7.26 1.46
C LEU A 343 -20.22 8.28 1.12
N VAL A 344 -18.95 7.97 1.34
CA VAL A 344 -17.84 8.84 0.93
C VAL A 344 -17.77 9.07 -0.59
N LEU A 345 -18.40 8.20 -1.41
CA LEU A 345 -18.50 8.37 -2.85
C LEU A 345 -19.47 9.50 -3.25
N THR A 346 -20.32 9.97 -2.34
CA THR A 346 -21.18 11.14 -2.56
C THR A 346 -20.41 12.45 -2.53
N ILE A 347 -19.18 12.45 -1.99
CA ILE A 347 -18.33 13.64 -1.92
C ILE A 347 -17.78 13.95 -3.32
N PRO A 348 -18.03 15.16 -3.87
CA PRO A 348 -17.51 15.54 -5.18
C PRO A 348 -15.98 15.37 -5.25
N GLY A 349 -15.50 14.72 -6.33
CA GLY A 349 -14.06 14.48 -6.52
C GLY A 349 -13.51 13.21 -5.87
N VAL A 350 -14.28 12.50 -5.06
CA VAL A 350 -13.93 11.17 -4.58
C VAL A 350 -14.32 10.15 -5.65
N SER A 351 -13.33 9.49 -6.23
CA SER A 351 -13.52 8.40 -7.21
C SER A 351 -13.59 7.05 -6.51
N TYR A 352 -14.02 6.00 -7.21
CA TYR A 352 -13.98 4.61 -6.70
C TYR A 352 -12.60 4.25 -6.13
N ALA A 353 -11.52 4.56 -6.83
CA ALA A 353 -10.17 4.23 -6.39
C ALA A 353 -9.73 5.01 -5.13
N THR A 354 -10.07 6.31 -5.05
CA THR A 354 -9.75 7.11 -3.85
C THR A 354 -10.69 6.79 -2.70
N GLY A 355 -11.97 6.52 -2.98
CA GLY A 355 -12.96 6.10 -1.99
C GLY A 355 -12.61 4.77 -1.35
N ALA A 356 -12.23 3.76 -2.16
CA ALA A 356 -11.76 2.48 -1.68
C ALA A 356 -10.57 2.63 -0.72
N GLN A 357 -9.62 3.46 -1.10
CA GLN A 357 -8.43 3.69 -0.27
C GLN A 357 -8.78 4.45 1.01
N ILE A 358 -9.65 5.45 0.96
CA ILE A 358 -10.12 6.20 2.12
C ILE A 358 -10.86 5.25 3.10
N VAL A 359 -11.88 4.53 2.61
CA VAL A 359 -12.68 3.63 3.45
C VAL A 359 -11.83 2.52 4.05
N SER A 360 -10.98 1.89 3.26
CA SER A 360 -10.16 0.77 3.73
C SER A 360 -9.07 1.19 4.72
N GLU A 361 -8.46 2.38 4.55
CA GLU A 361 -7.45 2.88 5.46
C GLU A 361 -8.07 3.40 6.78
N ILE A 362 -9.25 3.99 6.73
CA ILE A 362 -9.99 4.43 7.92
C ILE A 362 -10.57 3.20 8.65
N GLY A 363 -11.20 2.28 7.93
CA GLY A 363 -11.93 1.16 8.53
C GLY A 363 -13.09 1.66 9.40
N ASP A 364 -13.11 1.28 10.67
CA ASP A 364 -14.06 1.77 11.63
C ASP A 364 -13.73 3.21 12.05
N VAL A 365 -14.59 4.16 11.66
CA VAL A 365 -14.42 5.59 11.98
C VAL A 365 -14.57 5.86 13.47
N SER A 366 -15.28 5.01 14.22
CA SER A 366 -15.53 5.19 15.66
C SER A 366 -14.25 5.10 16.51
N ARG A 367 -13.19 4.51 15.97
CA ARG A 367 -11.87 4.48 16.63
C ARG A 367 -11.21 5.86 16.75
N PHE A 368 -11.67 6.84 15.99
CA PHE A 368 -11.17 8.21 16.06
C PHE A 368 -12.11 9.06 16.92
N ARG A 369 -11.60 9.59 18.03
CA ARG A 369 -12.38 10.44 18.96
C ARG A 369 -12.96 11.70 18.31
N ASN A 370 -12.35 12.20 17.24
CA ASN A 370 -12.76 13.37 16.48
C ASN A 370 -12.04 13.45 15.11
N ALA A 371 -12.46 14.37 14.27
CA ALA A 371 -11.87 14.59 12.94
C ALA A 371 -10.37 14.96 13.00
N SER A 372 -9.92 15.67 14.04
CA SER A 372 -8.50 16.02 14.20
C SER A 372 -7.62 14.79 14.46
N ALA A 373 -8.15 13.76 15.15
CA ALA A 373 -7.46 12.49 15.30
C ALA A 373 -7.29 11.77 13.95
N LEU A 374 -8.30 11.82 13.07
CA LEU A 374 -8.20 11.28 11.72
C LEU A 374 -7.20 12.07 10.85
N VAL A 375 -7.17 13.41 10.98
CA VAL A 375 -6.16 14.27 10.31
C VAL A 375 -4.74 13.91 10.75
N SER A 376 -4.53 13.65 12.05
CA SER A 376 -3.26 13.15 12.59
C SER A 376 -2.90 11.79 12.02
N TYR A 377 -3.86 10.88 11.97
CA TYR A 377 -3.67 9.54 11.39
C TYR A 377 -3.35 9.59 9.89
N ALA A 378 -3.87 10.57 9.15
CA ALA A 378 -3.48 10.85 7.78
C ALA A 378 -2.11 11.55 7.66
N GLY A 379 -1.58 12.07 8.77
CA GLY A 379 -0.32 12.84 8.80
C GLY A 379 -0.41 14.17 8.06
N LEU A 380 -1.60 14.81 8.10
CA LEU A 380 -1.89 16.10 7.49
C LEU A 380 -1.79 17.28 8.49
N ASN A 381 -1.45 17.02 9.75
CA ASN A 381 -1.20 18.08 10.73
C ASN A 381 0.07 18.85 10.38
N SER A 382 0.03 20.17 10.53
CA SER A 382 1.23 20.99 10.49
C SER A 382 2.10 20.71 11.71
N SER A 383 3.40 20.64 11.52
CA SER A 383 4.34 20.68 12.64
C SER A 383 4.28 22.08 13.26
N VAL A 384 4.23 22.14 14.59
CA VAL A 384 4.30 23.38 15.35
C VAL A 384 5.66 23.40 16.04
N SER A 385 6.41 24.45 15.82
CA SER A 385 7.64 24.73 16.56
C SER A 385 7.47 26.08 17.22
N GLN A 386 7.16 26.06 18.50
CA GLN A 386 7.03 27.25 19.32
C GLN A 386 8.00 27.13 20.48
N SER A 387 8.89 28.07 20.64
CA SER A 387 9.78 28.17 21.80
C SER A 387 9.85 29.63 22.25
N GLY A 388 9.31 29.92 23.42
CA GLY A 388 9.36 31.26 24.00
C GLY A 388 8.76 32.31 23.08
N GLN A 389 9.61 33.21 22.56
CA GLN A 389 9.21 34.29 21.66
C GLN A 389 9.18 33.92 20.16
N PHE A 390 9.55 32.68 19.79
CA PHE A 390 9.60 32.23 18.40
C PHE A 390 8.36 31.39 18.05
N ASP A 391 7.52 31.92 17.16
CA ASP A 391 6.43 31.19 16.51
C ASP A 391 6.76 31.01 15.02
N SER A 392 6.95 29.77 14.59
CA SER A 392 7.26 29.45 13.19
C SER A 392 6.08 29.67 12.23
N GLY A 393 4.92 30.14 12.71
CA GLY A 393 3.76 30.41 11.86
C GLY A 393 3.22 29.21 11.07
N GLY A 394 3.60 27.99 11.44
CA GLY A 394 3.20 26.73 10.82
C GLY A 394 4.29 26.10 9.94
N GLY A 395 4.74 24.91 10.32
CA GLY A 395 5.74 24.11 9.62
C GLY A 395 5.15 23.17 8.56
N PRO A 396 5.97 22.33 7.92
CA PRO A 396 5.51 21.29 7.00
C PRO A 396 4.59 20.29 7.71
N ILE A 397 3.81 19.54 6.93
CA ILE A 397 2.99 18.47 7.50
C ILE A 397 3.85 17.40 8.16
N THR A 398 3.37 16.83 9.27
CA THR A 398 4.13 15.86 10.08
C THR A 398 4.46 14.57 9.34
N LYS A 399 3.63 14.16 8.38
CA LYS A 399 3.71 12.89 7.64
C LYS A 399 3.68 11.65 8.54
N HIS A 400 3.47 11.79 9.85
CA HIS A 400 3.24 10.67 10.75
C HIS A 400 1.85 10.07 10.49
N GLY A 401 1.77 8.75 10.23
CA GLY A 401 0.52 8.04 9.94
C GLY A 401 0.45 7.49 8.51
N SER A 402 -0.76 7.11 8.05
CA SER A 402 -0.93 6.40 6.77
C SER A 402 -0.55 7.26 5.55
N PRO A 403 0.51 6.90 4.80
CA PRO A 403 0.83 7.56 3.53
C PRO A 403 -0.23 7.29 2.46
N TYR A 404 -0.91 6.16 2.54
CA TYR A 404 -1.96 5.77 1.61
C TYR A 404 -3.20 6.65 1.77
N LEU A 405 -3.68 6.84 3.01
CA LEU A 405 -4.80 7.74 3.31
C LEU A 405 -4.47 9.17 2.91
N ARG A 406 -3.29 9.66 3.28
CA ARG A 406 -2.83 11.01 2.92
C ARG A 406 -2.85 11.25 1.42
N ARG A 407 -2.31 10.28 0.63
CA ARG A 407 -2.31 10.36 -0.83
C ARG A 407 -3.73 10.35 -1.40
N ALA A 408 -4.60 9.47 -0.91
CA ALA A 408 -5.99 9.39 -1.37
C ALA A 408 -6.75 10.70 -1.10
N LEU A 409 -6.63 11.25 0.11
CA LEU A 409 -7.22 12.53 0.47
C LEU A 409 -6.68 13.68 -0.37
N TRP A 410 -5.38 13.70 -0.66
CA TRP A 410 -4.78 14.74 -1.50
C TRP A 410 -5.30 14.68 -2.94
N LEU A 411 -5.37 13.48 -3.53
CA LEU A 411 -5.89 13.28 -4.89
C LEU A 411 -7.38 13.65 -4.97
N ALA A 412 -8.17 13.21 -4.00
CA ALA A 412 -9.59 13.55 -3.90
C ALA A 412 -9.77 15.07 -3.75
N ALA A 413 -9.02 15.71 -2.87
CA ALA A 413 -9.06 17.15 -2.66
C ALA A 413 -8.69 17.97 -3.92
N ASN A 414 -7.68 17.52 -4.67
CA ASN A 414 -7.30 18.17 -5.92
C ASN A 414 -8.40 18.11 -6.98
N ARG A 415 -9.25 17.10 -6.94
CA ARG A 415 -10.45 17.01 -7.80
C ARG A 415 -11.64 17.74 -7.18
N ALA A 416 -11.90 17.54 -5.88
CA ALA A 416 -13.03 18.13 -5.17
C ALA A 416 -13.08 19.66 -5.32
N ARG A 417 -11.94 20.36 -5.21
CA ARG A 417 -11.86 21.82 -5.43
C ARG A 417 -12.34 22.28 -6.81
N GLN A 418 -12.53 21.38 -7.78
CA GLN A 418 -13.03 21.73 -9.13
C GLN A 418 -14.57 21.64 -9.22
N TYR A 419 -15.17 20.85 -8.33
CA TYR A 419 -16.61 20.54 -8.37
C TYR A 419 -17.38 21.07 -7.16
N ASP A 420 -16.72 21.26 -6.03
CA ASP A 420 -17.32 21.76 -4.80
C ASP A 420 -17.02 23.25 -4.62
N PRO A 421 -18.05 24.13 -4.57
CA PRO A 421 -17.86 25.57 -4.46
C PRO A 421 -17.16 25.99 -3.17
N GLY A 422 -17.47 25.36 -2.02
CA GLY A 422 -16.88 25.67 -0.72
C GLY A 422 -15.39 25.30 -0.65
N LEU A 423 -15.05 24.13 -1.18
CA LEU A 423 -13.64 23.68 -1.28
C LEU A 423 -12.85 24.50 -2.31
N ARG A 424 -13.51 24.96 -3.39
CA ARG A 424 -12.90 25.86 -4.37
C ARG A 424 -12.59 27.21 -3.74
N ALA A 425 -13.56 27.85 -3.10
CA ALA A 425 -13.36 29.12 -2.43
C ALA A 425 -12.24 29.06 -1.39
N PHE A 426 -12.19 27.96 -0.62
CA PHE A 426 -11.11 27.74 0.34
C PHE A 426 -9.75 27.58 -0.34
N TYR A 427 -9.66 26.85 -1.44
CA TYR A 427 -8.44 26.71 -2.25
C TYR A 427 -7.98 28.08 -2.77
N ASP A 428 -8.89 28.86 -3.39
CA ASP A 428 -8.58 30.17 -3.98
C ASP A 428 -8.12 31.15 -2.92
N LYS A 429 -8.74 31.15 -1.71
CA LYS A 429 -8.25 31.89 -0.54
C LYS A 429 -6.80 31.54 -0.21
N LYS A 430 -6.45 30.25 -0.16
CA LYS A 430 -5.07 29.81 0.13
C LYS A 430 -4.09 30.19 -0.97
N ARG A 431 -4.54 30.26 -2.22
CA ARG A 431 -3.71 30.75 -3.34
C ARG A 431 -3.50 32.28 -3.24
N ALA A 432 -4.52 33.03 -2.86
CA ALA A 432 -4.43 34.47 -2.63
C ALA A 432 -3.49 34.81 -1.45
N GLU A 433 -3.39 33.94 -0.41
CA GLU A 433 -2.40 34.01 0.65
C GLU A 433 -0.97 33.71 0.19
N GLY A 434 -0.70 33.57 -1.13
CA GLY A 434 0.62 33.27 -1.69
C GLY A 434 1.06 31.80 -1.56
N LYS A 435 0.20 30.89 -1.09
CA LYS A 435 0.59 29.48 -0.92
C LYS A 435 0.73 28.77 -2.28
N PRO A 436 1.82 28.01 -2.52
CA PRO A 436 1.98 27.20 -3.73
C PRO A 436 0.84 26.20 -3.89
N HIS A 437 0.54 25.80 -5.14
CA HIS A 437 -0.54 24.86 -5.47
C HIS A 437 -0.59 23.63 -4.56
N ARG A 438 0.56 22.95 -4.39
CA ARG A 438 0.62 21.72 -3.57
C ARG A 438 0.27 21.95 -2.11
N VAL A 439 0.66 23.12 -1.56
CA VAL A 439 0.34 23.49 -0.18
C VAL A 439 -1.14 23.83 -0.05
N ALA A 440 -1.70 24.60 -0.99
CA ALA A 440 -3.13 24.93 -1.01
C ALA A 440 -4.02 23.67 -1.12
N VAL A 441 -3.67 22.72 -2.00
CA VAL A 441 -4.38 21.41 -2.09
C VAL A 441 -4.24 20.60 -0.80
N THR A 442 -3.09 20.64 -0.13
CA THR A 442 -2.92 19.96 1.15
C THR A 442 -3.81 20.55 2.24
N ALA A 443 -4.01 21.86 2.25
CA ALA A 443 -4.98 22.50 3.15
C ALA A 443 -6.42 22.07 2.84
N VAL A 444 -6.79 21.97 1.56
CA VAL A 444 -8.09 21.41 1.14
C VAL A 444 -8.21 19.94 1.57
N ALA A 445 -7.16 19.12 1.44
CA ALA A 445 -7.17 17.72 1.86
C ALA A 445 -7.43 17.57 3.38
N ARG A 446 -6.92 18.50 4.18
CA ARG A 446 -7.23 18.56 5.61
C ARG A 446 -8.73 18.86 5.86
N LYS A 447 -9.31 19.85 5.14
CA LYS A 447 -10.75 20.15 5.23
C LYS A 447 -11.60 18.96 4.75
N LEU A 448 -11.20 18.34 3.61
CA LEU A 448 -11.85 17.13 3.11
C LEU A 448 -11.80 15.96 4.11
N CYS A 449 -10.73 15.82 4.86
CA CYS A 449 -10.62 14.80 5.91
C CYS A 449 -11.68 14.99 7.02
N HIS A 450 -12.00 16.23 7.38
CA HIS A 450 -13.10 16.52 8.30
C HIS A 450 -14.46 16.14 7.71
N ILE A 451 -14.69 16.44 6.42
CA ILE A 451 -15.91 16.05 5.69
C ILE A 451 -16.05 14.53 5.67
N VAL A 452 -14.99 13.82 5.28
CA VAL A 452 -14.97 12.35 5.27
C VAL A 452 -15.29 11.78 6.64
N PHE A 453 -14.71 12.34 7.71
CA PHE A 453 -15.01 11.92 9.07
C PHE A 453 -16.49 12.09 9.41
N ALA A 454 -17.08 13.25 9.08
CA ALA A 454 -18.49 13.53 9.34
C ALA A 454 -19.41 12.57 8.55
N VAL A 455 -19.18 12.40 7.25
CA VAL A 455 -19.96 11.48 6.39
C VAL A 455 -19.91 10.05 6.91
N MET A 456 -18.72 9.57 7.30
CA MET A 456 -18.56 8.20 7.83
C MET A 456 -19.14 8.04 9.23
N ARG A 457 -19.04 9.04 10.10
CA ARG A 457 -19.55 9.00 11.46
C ARG A 457 -21.08 9.07 11.50
N ASP A 458 -21.65 10.03 10.76
CA ASP A 458 -23.08 10.33 10.80
C ASP A 458 -23.91 9.42 9.88
N GLN A 459 -23.24 8.68 8.98
CA GLN A 459 -23.87 7.81 7.98
C GLN A 459 -24.91 8.58 7.14
N VAL A 460 -24.55 9.81 6.72
CA VAL A 460 -25.37 10.70 5.89
C VAL A 460 -24.57 11.07 4.64
N PRO A 461 -25.18 11.08 3.45
CA PRO A 461 -24.56 11.59 2.24
C PRO A 461 -23.98 13.00 2.42
N TYR A 462 -22.95 13.31 1.63
CA TYR A 462 -22.38 14.65 1.64
C TYR A 462 -23.40 15.70 1.17
N ASP A 463 -23.53 16.75 1.94
CA ASP A 463 -24.34 17.94 1.63
C ASP A 463 -23.46 19.19 1.71
N PRO A 464 -23.26 19.93 0.58
CA PRO A 464 -22.46 21.17 0.58
C PRO A 464 -23.00 22.29 1.48
N GLY A 465 -24.31 22.28 1.80
CA GLY A 465 -24.96 23.27 2.65
C GLY A 465 -24.86 22.98 4.16
N ARG A 466 -24.32 21.82 4.52
CA ARG A 466 -24.20 21.41 5.92
C ARG A 466 -22.78 21.73 6.40
N GLU A 467 -22.60 22.88 7.08
CA GLU A 467 -21.34 23.24 7.76
C GLU A 467 -21.08 22.45 9.05
#